data_e4b9c566cd788634c493d1b491755537
#
_entry.id   e4b9c566cd788634c493d1b491755537
#
_cell.length_a   1.000
_cell.length_b   1.000
_cell.length_c   1.000
_cell.angle_alpha   90.00
_cell.angle_beta   90.00
_cell.angle_gamma   90.00
#
_symmetry.space_group_name_H-M   'P 1'
#
loop_
_entity.id
_entity.type
_entity.pdbx_description
1 polymer ?
#
loop_
_entity_poly.entity_id
_entity_poly.type
_entity_poly.pdbx_seq_one_letter_code
_entity_poly.pdbx_strand_id
1 'polypeptide(L)'
;MNEKILTVTIPSYNVEAYLEECLESFVNSEVMGDIEVLIVNDGSSDDTAKIAQRYVDKYENTFRLINKKNGGHGSTINTGVREAKGKYFKVVDGDDWVDTRSFIRLVEILKESDADIVASNYTWINHTTRLPEKRQEYPFEKIEYNKLYKFEDIVGKTIIDMHATTVKTELFRKANEQIDEHTFYVDVEFIAFPIPYVRT
;
A
#
# COMPACT_ATOMS: atom_id res chain seq x y z
N MET A 1 2.97 -8.20 21.83
CA MET A 1 2.95 -8.26 20.35
C MET A 1 3.94 -7.24 19.89
N ASN A 2 4.87 -7.61 19.00
CA ASN A 2 5.79 -6.63 18.44
C ASN A 2 4.98 -5.62 17.61
N GLU A 3 5.38 -4.36 17.65
CA GLU A 3 4.79 -3.31 16.84
C GLU A 3 5.02 -3.62 15.36
N LYS A 4 3.97 -3.53 14.53
CA LYS A 4 4.09 -3.77 13.09
C LYS A 4 4.83 -2.61 12.43
N ILE A 5 5.74 -2.93 11.52
CA ILE A 5 6.50 -1.92 10.76
C ILE A 5 5.64 -1.35 9.63
N LEU A 6 4.93 -2.21 8.91
CA LEU A 6 4.15 -1.80 7.74
C LEU A 6 2.74 -2.40 7.79
N THR A 7 1.75 -1.54 7.58
CA THR A 7 0.40 -1.95 7.17
C THR A 7 0.27 -1.80 5.66
N VAL A 8 -0.04 -2.91 4.99
CA VAL A 8 -0.46 -2.90 3.59
C VAL A 8 -1.98 -3.04 3.56
N THR A 9 -2.67 -2.06 3.00
CA THR A 9 -4.11 -2.14 2.76
C THR A 9 -4.37 -2.60 1.33
N ILE A 10 -5.23 -3.59 1.19
CA ILE A 10 -5.64 -4.17 -0.09
C ILE A 10 -7.11 -3.82 -0.34
N PRO A 11 -7.41 -2.71 -1.06
CA PRO A 11 -8.75 -2.43 -1.58
C PRO A 11 -9.25 -3.58 -2.43
N SER A 12 -10.41 -4.16 -2.11
CA SER A 12 -10.90 -5.35 -2.79
C SER A 12 -12.40 -5.24 -3.09
N TYR A 13 -12.75 -5.17 -4.37
CA TYR A 13 -14.13 -5.19 -4.83
C TYR A 13 -14.25 -6.00 -6.12
N ASN A 14 -14.83 -7.21 -6.05
CA ASN A 14 -14.97 -8.14 -7.16
C ASN A 14 -13.64 -8.42 -7.87
N VAL A 15 -12.62 -8.84 -7.11
CA VAL A 15 -11.26 -9.12 -7.58
C VAL A 15 -10.87 -10.60 -7.43
N GLU A 16 -11.85 -11.51 -7.40
CA GLU A 16 -11.60 -12.95 -7.22
C GLU A 16 -10.55 -13.53 -8.18
N ALA A 17 -10.47 -12.97 -9.42
CA ALA A 17 -9.56 -13.44 -10.45
C ALA A 17 -8.08 -13.10 -10.16
N TYR A 18 -7.80 -12.15 -9.28
CA TYR A 18 -6.46 -11.58 -9.07
C TYR A 18 -6.00 -11.68 -7.62
N LEU A 19 -6.93 -11.66 -6.66
CA LEU A 19 -6.63 -11.51 -5.24
C LEU A 19 -5.68 -12.59 -4.71
N GLU A 20 -5.75 -13.81 -5.21
CA GLU A 20 -4.86 -14.89 -4.77
C GLU A 20 -3.40 -14.59 -5.10
N GLU A 21 -3.11 -14.10 -6.31
CA GLU A 21 -1.77 -13.67 -6.73
C GLU A 21 -1.28 -12.47 -5.89
N CYS A 22 -2.17 -11.49 -5.67
CA CYS A 22 -1.88 -10.35 -4.81
C CYS A 22 -1.44 -10.82 -3.42
N LEU A 23 -2.26 -11.61 -2.74
CA LEU A 23 -1.99 -12.02 -1.35
C LEU A 23 -0.78 -12.94 -1.23
N GLU A 24 -0.58 -13.86 -2.18
CA GLU A 24 0.56 -14.76 -2.19
C GLU A 24 1.89 -14.00 -2.29
N SER A 25 1.92 -12.85 -2.96
CA SER A 25 3.12 -12.01 -3.09
C SER A 25 3.65 -11.49 -1.76
N PHE A 26 2.82 -11.44 -0.71
CA PHE A 26 3.20 -11.03 0.65
C PHE A 26 3.58 -12.21 1.56
N VAL A 27 3.39 -13.45 1.11
CA VAL A 27 3.68 -14.64 1.92
C VAL A 27 5.18 -14.93 1.89
N ASN A 28 5.91 -14.40 2.87
CA ASN A 28 7.33 -14.66 3.04
C ASN A 28 7.70 -14.64 4.53
N SER A 29 8.33 -15.71 5.03
CA SER A 29 8.69 -15.88 6.44
C SER A 29 9.63 -14.81 7.00
N GLU A 30 10.40 -14.13 6.13
CA GLU A 30 11.35 -13.10 6.54
C GLU A 30 10.67 -11.81 7.02
N VAL A 31 9.47 -11.49 6.51
CA VAL A 31 8.80 -10.21 6.78
C VAL A 31 7.41 -10.33 7.38
N MET A 32 6.78 -11.50 7.34
CA MET A 32 5.40 -11.68 7.85
C MET A 32 5.23 -11.29 9.32
N GLY A 33 6.28 -11.40 10.12
CA GLY A 33 6.26 -10.95 11.52
C GLY A 33 6.14 -9.42 11.67
N ASP A 34 6.68 -8.69 10.72
CA ASP A 34 6.83 -7.23 10.76
C ASP A 34 5.70 -6.48 10.04
N ILE A 35 4.92 -7.16 9.22
CA ILE A 35 3.84 -6.56 8.45
C ILE A 35 2.46 -7.01 8.94
N GLU A 36 1.44 -6.21 8.63
CA GLU A 36 0.05 -6.65 8.54
C GLU A 36 -0.49 -6.33 7.15
N VAL A 37 -1.33 -7.22 6.62
CA VAL A 37 -2.03 -7.05 5.35
C VAL A 37 -3.52 -6.97 5.66
N LEU A 38 -4.11 -5.80 5.45
CA LEU A 38 -5.53 -5.52 5.66
C LEU A 38 -6.27 -5.67 4.33
N ILE A 39 -6.98 -6.76 4.15
CA ILE A 39 -7.85 -6.95 3.00
C ILE A 39 -9.17 -6.25 3.32
N VAL A 40 -9.48 -5.16 2.63
CA VAL A 40 -10.72 -4.41 2.83
C VAL A 40 -11.69 -4.76 1.71
N ASN A 41 -12.57 -5.72 1.99
CA ASN A 41 -13.61 -6.15 1.07
C ASN A 41 -14.76 -5.14 1.08
N ASP A 42 -14.90 -4.41 -0.01
CA ASP A 42 -15.89 -3.33 -0.20
C ASP A 42 -17.26 -3.85 -0.71
N GLY A 43 -17.74 -4.92 -0.10
CA GLY A 43 -19.05 -5.49 -0.43
C GLY A 43 -19.05 -6.29 -1.75
N SER A 44 -18.00 -7.05 -2.03
CA SER A 44 -17.92 -7.94 -3.20
C SER A 44 -19.05 -8.96 -3.24
N SER A 45 -19.50 -9.27 -4.43
CA SER A 45 -20.54 -10.30 -4.71
C SER A 45 -19.96 -11.61 -5.24
N ASP A 46 -18.69 -11.63 -5.60
CA ASP A 46 -17.93 -12.78 -6.06
C ASP A 46 -17.20 -13.51 -4.89
N ASP A 47 -16.28 -14.41 -5.19
CA ASP A 47 -15.55 -15.17 -4.18
C ASP A 47 -14.37 -14.41 -3.51
N THR A 48 -14.23 -13.09 -3.73
CA THR A 48 -13.19 -12.24 -3.12
C THR A 48 -13.08 -12.45 -1.60
N ALA A 49 -14.20 -12.38 -0.87
CA ALA A 49 -14.20 -12.55 0.59
C ALA A 49 -13.76 -13.95 1.03
N LYS A 50 -14.13 -14.99 0.29
CA LYS A 50 -13.74 -16.38 0.59
C LYS A 50 -12.25 -16.61 0.36
N ILE A 51 -11.71 -16.03 -0.71
CA ILE A 51 -10.26 -16.08 -0.99
C ILE A 51 -9.50 -15.40 0.14
N ALA A 52 -9.89 -14.18 0.51
CA ALA A 52 -9.29 -13.44 1.61
C ALA A 52 -9.31 -14.22 2.93
N GLN A 53 -10.45 -14.85 3.27
CA GLN A 53 -10.59 -15.60 4.51
C GLN A 53 -9.62 -16.78 4.60
N ARG A 54 -9.33 -17.47 3.49
CA ARG A 54 -8.34 -18.57 3.46
C ARG A 54 -6.95 -18.10 3.92
N TYR A 55 -6.54 -16.88 3.53
CA TYR A 55 -5.25 -16.31 3.95
C TYR A 55 -5.28 -15.89 5.42
N VAL A 56 -6.38 -15.33 5.90
CA VAL A 56 -6.56 -15.01 7.34
C VAL A 56 -6.46 -16.28 8.18
N ASP A 57 -7.16 -17.35 7.80
CA ASP A 57 -7.16 -18.61 8.55
C ASP A 57 -5.77 -19.26 8.58
N LYS A 58 -5.00 -19.12 7.50
CA LYS A 58 -3.66 -19.70 7.40
C LYS A 58 -2.57 -18.85 8.06
N TYR A 59 -2.73 -17.53 8.08
CA TYR A 59 -1.70 -16.58 8.50
C TYR A 59 -2.28 -15.47 9.40
N GLU A 60 -2.99 -15.85 10.46
CA GLU A 60 -3.78 -14.99 11.36
C GLU A 60 -3.01 -13.81 11.97
N ASN A 61 -1.68 -13.93 12.12
CA ASN A 61 -0.84 -12.86 12.66
C ASN A 61 -0.41 -11.81 11.63
N THR A 62 -0.70 -12.06 10.34
CA THR A 62 -0.28 -11.19 9.24
C THR A 62 -1.46 -10.66 8.45
N PHE A 63 -2.44 -11.51 8.12
CA PHE A 63 -3.59 -11.13 7.31
C PHE A 63 -4.82 -10.87 8.17
N ARG A 64 -5.57 -9.83 7.82
CA ARG A 64 -6.86 -9.50 8.42
C ARG A 64 -7.86 -9.14 7.31
N LEU A 65 -9.07 -9.66 7.40
CA LEU A 65 -10.17 -9.33 6.52
C LEU A 65 -11.13 -8.37 7.23
N ILE A 66 -11.48 -7.29 6.53
CA ILE A 66 -12.50 -6.34 6.95
C ILE A 66 -13.58 -6.33 5.88
N ASN A 67 -14.76 -6.83 6.21
CA ASN A 67 -15.92 -6.75 5.33
C ASN A 67 -16.71 -5.49 5.64
N LYS A 68 -17.02 -4.70 4.63
CA LYS A 68 -17.83 -3.49 4.77
C LYS A 68 -18.86 -3.37 3.65
N LYS A 69 -19.85 -2.50 3.84
CA LYS A 69 -20.75 -2.09 2.76
C LYS A 69 -19.95 -1.27 1.73
N ASN A 70 -20.27 -1.46 0.45
CA ASN A 70 -19.59 -0.73 -0.63
C ASN A 70 -19.67 0.79 -0.40
N GLY A 71 -18.51 1.42 -0.46
CA GLY A 71 -18.28 2.86 -0.33
C GLY A 71 -17.28 3.38 -1.37
N GLY A 72 -16.79 2.52 -2.25
CA GLY A 72 -15.78 2.86 -3.25
C GLY A 72 -14.35 2.81 -2.71
N HIS A 73 -13.40 2.98 -3.61
CA HIS A 73 -11.97 2.81 -3.35
C HIS A 73 -11.47 3.69 -2.19
N GLY A 74 -11.83 4.98 -2.15
CA GLY A 74 -11.44 5.88 -1.05
C GLY A 74 -11.91 5.39 0.32
N SER A 75 -13.11 4.80 0.40
CA SER A 75 -13.64 4.27 1.66
C SER A 75 -12.85 3.07 2.18
N THR A 76 -12.23 2.29 1.29
CA THR A 76 -11.35 1.17 1.67
C THR A 76 -10.04 1.68 2.24
N ILE A 77 -9.46 2.72 1.64
CA ILE A 77 -8.25 3.39 2.14
C ILE A 77 -8.51 4.02 3.51
N ASN A 78 -9.62 4.77 3.68
CA ASN A 78 -10.03 5.33 4.97
C ASN A 78 -10.14 4.26 6.06
N THR A 79 -10.72 3.13 5.70
CA THR A 79 -10.83 1.97 6.61
C THR A 79 -9.43 1.43 6.95
N GLY A 80 -8.56 1.28 5.95
CA GLY A 80 -7.18 0.85 6.13
C GLY A 80 -6.41 1.76 7.09
N VAL A 81 -6.43 3.08 6.88
CA VAL A 81 -5.76 4.07 7.73
C VAL A 81 -6.26 4.00 9.18
N ARG A 82 -7.58 3.89 9.38
CA ARG A 82 -8.19 3.77 10.70
C ARG A 82 -7.72 2.52 11.44
N GLU A 83 -7.66 1.39 10.76
CA GLU A 83 -7.37 0.07 11.32
C GLU A 83 -5.87 -0.26 11.37
N ALA A 84 -5.02 0.54 10.72
CA ALA A 84 -3.59 0.32 10.59
C ALA A 84 -2.88 0.25 11.96
N LYS A 85 -2.01 -0.74 12.12
CA LYS A 85 -1.14 -0.94 13.30
C LYS A 85 0.33 -0.71 12.99
N GLY A 86 0.69 -0.62 11.71
CA GLY A 86 2.06 -0.39 11.27
C GLY A 86 2.51 1.06 11.45
N LYS A 87 3.81 1.23 11.72
CA LYS A 87 4.47 2.55 11.69
C LYS A 87 4.25 3.23 10.34
N TYR A 88 4.31 2.45 9.27
CA TYR A 88 4.11 2.87 7.89
C TYR A 88 2.83 2.27 7.30
N PHE A 89 2.31 2.95 6.29
CA PHE A 89 1.11 2.59 5.55
C PHE A 89 1.36 2.60 4.05
N LYS A 90 0.89 1.57 3.35
CA LYS A 90 0.95 1.44 1.90
C LYS A 90 -0.37 0.89 1.37
N VAL A 91 -0.78 1.37 0.20
CA VAL A 91 -1.89 0.79 -0.57
C VAL A 91 -1.32 -0.09 -1.68
N VAL A 92 -1.89 -1.26 -1.86
CA VAL A 92 -1.68 -2.13 -3.03
C VAL A 92 -3.06 -2.61 -3.46
N ASP A 93 -3.45 -2.37 -4.71
CA ASP A 93 -4.76 -2.76 -5.20
C ASP A 93 -4.91 -4.28 -5.30
N GLY A 94 -6.13 -4.80 -5.16
CA GLY A 94 -6.37 -6.25 -5.09
C GLY A 94 -6.12 -7.01 -6.40
N ASP A 95 -5.88 -6.29 -7.49
CA ASP A 95 -5.46 -6.79 -8.80
C ASP A 95 -3.97 -6.55 -9.11
N ASP A 96 -3.24 -5.92 -8.17
CA ASP A 96 -1.79 -5.74 -8.22
C ASP A 96 -1.06 -6.75 -7.31
N TRP A 97 0.26 -6.82 -7.45
CA TRP A 97 1.13 -7.63 -6.58
C TRP A 97 2.49 -6.98 -6.40
N VAL A 98 3.26 -7.44 -5.44
CA VAL A 98 4.63 -6.97 -5.19
C VAL A 98 5.66 -7.98 -5.68
N ASP A 99 6.81 -7.49 -6.17
CA ASP A 99 8.00 -8.33 -6.28
C ASP A 99 8.49 -8.67 -4.86
N THR A 100 8.41 -9.93 -4.49
CA THR A 100 8.67 -10.38 -3.11
C THR A 100 10.03 -9.94 -2.59
N ARG A 101 11.08 -10.02 -3.43
CA ARG A 101 12.45 -9.63 -3.02
C ARG A 101 12.54 -8.12 -2.77
N SER A 102 11.98 -7.33 -3.66
CA SER A 102 11.93 -5.87 -3.51
C SER A 102 11.09 -5.45 -2.31
N PHE A 103 10.01 -6.18 -2.02
CA PHE A 103 9.16 -5.93 -0.86
C PHE A 103 9.89 -6.25 0.46
N ILE A 104 10.61 -7.36 0.54
CA ILE A 104 11.48 -7.68 1.70
C ILE A 104 12.46 -6.51 1.92
N ARG A 105 13.12 -6.06 0.86
CA ARG A 105 14.06 -4.94 0.95
C ARG A 105 13.39 -3.65 1.42
N LEU A 106 12.16 -3.37 0.97
CA LEU A 106 11.39 -2.23 1.47
C LEU A 106 11.16 -2.34 2.98
N VAL A 107 10.70 -3.48 3.47
CA VAL A 107 10.43 -3.69 4.91
C VAL A 107 11.71 -3.53 5.74
N GLU A 108 12.85 -4.04 5.27
CA GLU A 108 14.15 -3.83 5.93
C GLU A 108 14.52 -2.34 6.04
N ILE A 109 14.34 -1.58 4.96
CA ILE A 109 14.58 -0.14 4.95
C ILE A 109 13.64 0.55 5.95
N LEU A 110 12.37 0.18 5.98
CA LEU A 110 11.38 0.79 6.88
C LEU A 110 11.68 0.54 8.36
N LYS A 111 12.30 -0.58 8.72
CA LYS A 111 12.73 -0.88 10.09
C LYS A 111 13.73 0.15 10.62
N GLU A 112 14.63 0.58 9.78
CA GLU A 112 15.73 1.50 10.14
C GLU A 112 15.40 2.96 9.80
N SER A 113 14.42 3.20 8.94
CA SER A 113 14.07 4.53 8.46
C SER A 113 13.20 5.28 9.46
N ASP A 114 13.39 6.60 9.47
CA ASP A 114 12.45 7.55 10.09
C ASP A 114 11.99 8.60 9.09
N ALA A 115 12.13 8.33 7.79
CA ALA A 115 11.58 9.17 6.74
C ALA A 115 10.04 9.21 6.81
N ASP A 116 9.45 10.33 6.48
CA ASP A 116 7.99 10.49 6.47
C ASP A 116 7.34 9.79 5.28
N ILE A 117 8.04 9.81 4.13
CA ILE A 117 7.68 9.05 2.93
C ILE A 117 8.87 8.21 2.48
N VAL A 118 8.63 6.96 2.14
CA VAL A 118 9.59 6.10 1.43
C VAL A 118 8.99 5.75 0.09
N ALA A 119 9.64 6.21 -0.99
CA ALA A 119 9.18 5.96 -2.35
C ALA A 119 9.91 4.78 -2.99
N SER A 120 9.20 4.00 -3.78
CA SER A 120 9.71 2.85 -4.52
C SER A 120 9.24 2.90 -5.97
N ASN A 121 9.97 2.25 -6.87
CA ASN A 121 9.50 2.07 -8.24
C ASN A 121 8.39 1.02 -8.32
N TYR A 122 7.61 1.09 -9.39
CA TYR A 122 6.69 0.02 -9.79
C TYR A 122 6.78 -0.22 -11.30
N THR A 123 6.20 -1.30 -11.76
CA THR A 123 6.23 -1.73 -13.15
C THR A 123 4.81 -1.97 -13.65
N TRP A 124 4.47 -1.42 -14.79
CA TRP A 124 3.24 -1.75 -15.50
C TRP A 124 3.38 -3.11 -16.17
N ILE A 125 2.44 -3.99 -15.90
CA ILE A 125 2.41 -5.34 -16.47
C ILE A 125 1.24 -5.42 -17.43
N ASN A 126 1.50 -5.91 -18.66
CA ASN A 126 0.44 -6.17 -19.62
C ASN A 126 -0.47 -7.30 -19.12
N HIS A 127 -1.75 -7.02 -19.01
CA HIS A 127 -2.73 -7.97 -18.48
C HIS A 127 -2.77 -9.29 -19.26
N THR A 128 -2.69 -9.23 -20.60
CA THR A 128 -2.82 -10.40 -21.48
C THR A 128 -1.53 -11.19 -21.58
N THR A 129 -0.40 -10.51 -21.81
CA THR A 129 0.90 -11.15 -22.01
C THR A 129 1.65 -11.46 -20.72
N ARG A 130 1.26 -10.83 -19.61
CA ARG A 130 1.94 -10.89 -18.31
C ARG A 130 3.40 -10.42 -18.37
N LEU A 131 3.76 -9.66 -19.38
CA LEU A 131 5.09 -9.10 -19.57
C LEU A 131 5.13 -7.64 -19.11
N PRO A 132 6.29 -7.18 -18.62
CA PRO A 132 6.51 -5.77 -18.32
C PRO A 132 6.32 -4.90 -19.57
N GLU A 133 5.48 -3.88 -19.48
CA GLU A 133 5.27 -2.88 -20.53
C GLU A 133 6.08 -1.62 -20.25
N LYS A 134 6.05 -1.15 -19.01
CA LYS A 134 6.68 0.09 -18.60
C LYS A 134 7.09 0.00 -17.14
N ARG A 135 8.31 0.43 -16.86
CA ARG A 135 8.79 0.61 -15.50
C ARG A 135 8.67 2.08 -15.12
N GLN A 136 8.11 2.36 -13.95
CA GLN A 136 7.96 3.72 -13.46
C GLN A 136 9.25 4.16 -12.75
N GLU A 137 10.25 4.56 -13.56
CA GLU A 137 11.54 5.06 -13.08
C GLU A 137 11.70 6.57 -13.23
N TYR A 138 10.98 7.16 -14.16
CA TYR A 138 11.11 8.59 -14.49
C TYR A 138 10.97 9.56 -13.32
N PRO A 139 10.07 9.33 -12.35
CA PRO A 139 9.99 10.23 -11.21
C PRO A 139 11.28 10.39 -10.44
N PHE A 140 12.13 9.35 -10.45
CA PHE A 140 13.32 9.27 -9.63
C PHE A 140 14.65 9.46 -10.40
N GLU A 141 14.60 9.77 -11.69
CA GLU A 141 15.80 9.98 -12.51
C GLU A 141 16.73 11.09 -12.01
N LYS A 142 16.17 12.08 -11.32
CA LYS A 142 16.91 13.28 -10.85
C LYS A 142 17.31 13.19 -9.38
N ILE A 143 17.08 12.06 -8.73
CA ILE A 143 17.42 11.84 -7.32
C ILE A 143 18.18 10.52 -7.16
N GLU A 144 19.04 10.48 -6.16
CA GLU A 144 19.82 9.28 -5.83
C GLU A 144 18.98 8.35 -4.96
N TYR A 145 19.00 7.06 -5.29
CA TYR A 145 18.33 6.03 -4.46
C TYR A 145 19.08 5.83 -3.12
N ASN A 146 18.33 5.31 -2.15
CA ASN A 146 18.84 5.00 -0.80
C ASN A 146 19.43 6.23 -0.08
N LYS A 147 18.91 7.39 -0.35
CA LYS A 147 19.32 8.66 0.25
C LYS A 147 18.13 9.35 0.88
N LEU A 148 18.32 9.87 2.08
CA LEU A 148 17.33 10.69 2.75
C LEU A 148 17.41 12.13 2.22
N TYR A 149 16.26 12.67 1.84
CA TYR A 149 16.08 14.04 1.38
C TYR A 149 15.17 14.80 2.33
N LYS A 150 15.37 16.11 2.44
CA LYS A 150 14.30 16.97 2.91
C LYS A 150 13.25 17.08 1.81
N PHE A 151 12.00 17.09 2.19
CA PHE A 151 10.90 17.16 1.23
C PHE A 151 11.00 18.41 0.34
N GLU A 152 11.34 19.56 0.92
CA GLU A 152 11.54 20.82 0.18
C GLU A 152 12.59 20.72 -0.94
N ASP A 153 13.60 19.87 -0.77
CA ASP A 153 14.70 19.72 -1.76
C ASP A 153 14.29 18.89 -2.99
N ILE A 154 13.20 18.12 -2.90
CA ILE A 154 12.71 17.25 -3.99
C ILE A 154 11.45 17.77 -4.68
N VAL A 155 10.80 18.78 -4.12
CA VAL A 155 9.62 19.43 -4.74
C VAL A 155 9.97 19.92 -6.15
N GLY A 156 9.16 19.54 -7.14
CA GLY A 156 9.36 19.84 -8.55
C GLY A 156 10.46 19.05 -9.26
N LYS A 157 11.16 18.14 -8.57
CA LYS A 157 12.18 17.25 -9.16
C LYS A 157 11.68 15.86 -9.44
N THR A 158 10.61 15.45 -8.78
CA THR A 158 10.04 14.10 -8.90
C THR A 158 8.53 14.15 -8.80
N ILE A 159 7.89 13.08 -9.25
CA ILE A 159 6.46 12.82 -9.08
C ILE A 159 6.36 11.55 -8.25
N ILE A 160 5.60 11.62 -7.16
CA ILE A 160 5.33 10.49 -6.29
C ILE A 160 3.84 10.19 -6.39
N ASP A 161 3.48 8.99 -6.78
CA ASP A 161 2.10 8.53 -6.87
C ASP A 161 1.78 7.48 -5.80
N MET A 162 0.52 7.06 -5.70
CA MET A 162 0.06 6.14 -4.68
C MET A 162 0.80 4.78 -4.73
N HIS A 163 1.01 4.22 -5.92
CA HIS A 163 1.67 2.91 -6.06
C HIS A 163 3.14 2.94 -5.61
N ALA A 164 3.81 4.09 -5.81
CA ALA A 164 5.19 4.30 -5.38
C ALA A 164 5.32 4.55 -3.87
N THR A 165 4.26 4.96 -3.20
CA THR A 165 4.32 5.61 -1.89
C THR A 165 4.14 4.64 -0.72
N THR A 166 4.99 4.81 0.29
CA THR A 166 4.83 4.27 1.64
C THR A 166 4.98 5.44 2.61
N VAL A 167 3.96 5.73 3.42
CA VAL A 167 3.87 6.94 4.27
C VAL A 167 3.82 6.53 5.73
N LYS A 168 4.40 7.33 6.64
CA LYS A 168 4.15 7.15 8.08
C LYS A 168 2.64 7.23 8.36
N THR A 169 2.09 6.22 9.00
CA THR A 169 0.66 6.13 9.35
C THR A 169 0.17 7.34 10.15
N GLU A 170 1.03 7.87 11.02
CA GLU A 170 0.69 9.02 11.87
C GLU A 170 0.39 10.29 11.06
N LEU A 171 0.93 10.45 9.83
CA LEU A 171 0.69 11.65 9.02
C LEU A 171 -0.74 11.71 8.52
N PHE A 172 -1.34 10.58 8.16
CA PHE A 172 -2.78 10.51 7.87
C PHE A 172 -3.62 10.87 9.09
N ARG A 173 -3.23 10.39 10.28
CA ARG A 173 -3.94 10.73 11.53
C ARG A 173 -3.82 12.21 11.88
N LYS A 174 -2.66 12.82 11.61
CA LYS A 174 -2.46 14.28 11.80
C LYS A 174 -3.25 15.11 10.79
N ALA A 175 -3.35 14.66 9.54
CA ALA A 175 -4.15 15.32 8.52
C ALA A 175 -5.62 15.37 8.94
N ASN A 176 -6.11 14.30 9.56
CA ASN A 176 -7.51 14.18 10.01
C ASN A 176 -8.53 14.44 8.88
N GLU A 177 -8.12 14.15 7.65
CA GLU A 177 -8.94 14.25 6.45
C GLU A 177 -9.43 12.87 6.06
N GLN A 178 -10.56 12.80 5.38
CA GLN A 178 -11.10 11.58 4.81
C GLN A 178 -11.06 11.67 3.29
N ILE A 179 -10.54 10.62 2.67
CA ILE A 179 -10.57 10.46 1.22
C ILE A 179 -12.02 10.32 0.78
N ASP A 180 -12.39 10.99 -0.30
CA ASP A 180 -13.74 11.00 -0.82
C ASP A 180 -14.23 9.59 -1.18
N GLU A 181 -15.48 9.31 -0.86
CA GLU A 181 -16.11 8.03 -1.15
C GLU A 181 -16.92 8.10 -2.46
N HIS A 182 -17.09 6.95 -3.13
CA HIS A 182 -17.85 6.82 -4.40
C HIS A 182 -17.37 7.78 -5.52
N THR A 183 -16.09 8.15 -5.55
CA THR A 183 -15.51 9.02 -6.56
C THR A 183 -14.24 8.41 -7.17
N PHE A 184 -13.74 9.03 -8.24
CA PHE A 184 -12.48 8.70 -8.89
C PHE A 184 -11.35 9.64 -8.41
N TYR A 185 -10.12 9.28 -8.73
CA TYR A 185 -8.90 10.08 -8.44
C TYR A 185 -8.57 10.23 -6.95
N VAL A 186 -9.02 9.30 -6.13
CA VAL A 186 -8.72 9.23 -4.70
C VAL A 186 -7.24 9.00 -4.38
N ASP A 187 -6.47 8.52 -5.35
CA ASP A 187 -5.02 8.41 -5.33
C ASP A 187 -4.34 9.77 -5.13
N VAL A 188 -4.90 10.83 -5.72
CA VAL A 188 -4.40 12.22 -5.54
C VAL A 188 -4.61 12.67 -4.09
N GLU A 189 -5.77 12.38 -3.49
CA GLU A 189 -6.05 12.72 -2.10
C GLU A 189 -5.18 11.94 -1.13
N PHE A 190 -4.95 10.65 -1.41
CA PHE A 190 -4.02 9.81 -0.65
C PHE A 190 -2.63 10.44 -0.54
N ILE A 191 -2.13 11.02 -1.63
CA ILE A 191 -0.85 11.72 -1.64
C ILE A 191 -0.95 13.10 -1.01
N ALA A 192 -1.99 13.88 -1.34
CA ALA A 192 -2.07 15.30 -0.97
C ALA A 192 -2.31 15.54 0.53
N PHE A 193 -3.13 14.72 1.18
CA PHE A 193 -3.53 14.96 2.57
C PHE A 193 -2.37 14.89 3.58
N PRO A 194 -1.43 13.95 3.52
CA PRO A 194 -0.29 13.95 4.42
C PRO A 194 0.77 15.02 4.11
N ILE A 195 0.83 15.56 2.87
CA ILE A 195 1.88 16.48 2.41
C ILE A 195 2.17 17.66 3.38
N PRO A 196 1.18 18.35 3.97
CA PRO A 196 1.48 19.48 4.88
C PRO A 196 2.34 19.09 6.09
N TYR A 197 2.39 17.82 6.42
CA TYR A 197 3.10 17.27 7.58
C TYR A 197 4.41 16.57 7.21
N VAL A 198 4.68 16.37 5.92
CA VAL A 198 5.91 15.72 5.42
C VAL A 198 7.11 16.65 5.56
N ARG A 199 8.23 16.10 6.03
CA ARG A 199 9.54 16.79 6.15
C ARG A 199 10.65 16.05 5.42
N THR A 200 10.53 14.73 5.31
CA THR A 200 11.57 13.86 4.73
C THR A 200 10.99 12.76 3.89
#